data_a0faf908bfe72a61cee4600b0d6ec74c
#
_entry.id   a0faf908bfe72a61cee4600b0d6ec74c
#
_cell.length_a   1.000
_cell.length_b   1.000
_cell.length_c   1.000
_cell.angle_alpha   90.00
_cell.angle_beta   90.00
_cell.angle_gamma   90.00
#
_symmetry.space_group_name_H-M   'P 1'
#
loop_
_entity.id
_entity.type
_entity.pdbx_description
1 polymer ?
#
loop_
_entity_poly.entity_id
_entity_poly.type
_entity_poly.pdbx_seq_one_letter_code
_entity_poly.pdbx_strand_id
1 'polypeptide(L)'
;MDADLAALKQRLPLLQYLERRHWQYQRVGTQQEFVGLCPLHQETRPSFYVNARKNLFYCHGCGRGGDLIRFVELERQLSFPESLAQLQEQWCSASAGDLLKHTVTFYQQQLPRHPEAIEYLRQRALWNAELFAELLVGYAPGGNLRAHLTALGYSFALLLQTGLINHQGHDAFYRRLIFPCCEQGQISNLYGRSIGPAFPHRFLPRSRGGLFAWDSAARYSTTILVEGLFDLAVLWQFGFRNSTCAFGKQLTPIQFAQLCEGSGRLVHIAFDQDQNQAGQQAARALARRLQTAGVASRIVQLPAGHDPNSYFGGGATAADFAALLEQSSSL
;
A
#
# COMPACT_ATOMS: atom_id res chain seq x y z
N MET A 1 -14.94 -10.97 -27.47
CA MET A 1 -15.70 -9.75 -27.07
C MET A 1 -16.91 -10.08 -26.20
N ASP A 2 -17.78 -11.02 -26.58
CA ASP A 2 -18.98 -11.35 -25.78
C ASP A 2 -18.70 -12.07 -24.46
N ALA A 3 -17.74 -12.99 -24.42
CA ALA A 3 -17.37 -13.71 -23.20
C ALA A 3 -16.73 -12.81 -22.15
N ASP A 4 -15.91 -11.83 -22.56
CA ASP A 4 -15.28 -10.88 -21.67
C ASP A 4 -16.30 -9.90 -21.08
N LEU A 5 -17.28 -9.49 -21.88
CA LEU A 5 -18.36 -8.61 -21.43
C LEU A 5 -19.31 -9.34 -20.46
N ALA A 6 -19.64 -10.59 -20.70
CA ALA A 6 -20.46 -11.40 -19.80
C ALA A 6 -19.74 -11.65 -18.46
N ALA A 7 -18.44 -11.98 -18.50
CA ALA A 7 -17.62 -12.11 -17.30
C ALA A 7 -17.52 -10.78 -16.52
N LEU A 8 -17.38 -9.66 -17.22
CA LEU A 8 -17.35 -8.33 -16.60
C LEU A 8 -18.69 -8.01 -15.92
N LYS A 9 -19.83 -8.24 -16.57
CA LYS A 9 -21.16 -8.02 -16.01
C LYS A 9 -21.43 -8.84 -14.73
N GLN A 10 -20.93 -10.07 -14.65
CA GLN A 10 -21.01 -10.89 -13.45
C GLN A 10 -20.13 -10.36 -12.31
N ARG A 11 -19.04 -9.69 -12.63
CA ARG A 11 -18.05 -9.12 -11.67
C ARG A 11 -18.42 -7.73 -11.18
N LEU A 12 -19.44 -7.10 -11.74
CA LEU A 12 -19.93 -5.77 -11.39
C LEU A 12 -21.31 -5.86 -10.69
N PRO A 13 -21.39 -6.15 -9.36
CA PRO A 13 -22.66 -6.26 -8.66
C PRO A 13 -23.31 -4.88 -8.54
N LEU A 14 -24.47 -4.70 -9.19
CA LEU A 14 -25.23 -3.46 -9.17
C LEU A 14 -25.60 -3.03 -7.74
N LEU A 15 -26.02 -3.98 -6.89
CA LEU A 15 -26.36 -3.68 -5.50
C LEU A 15 -25.16 -3.08 -4.76
N GLN A 16 -23.97 -3.68 -4.90
CA GLN A 16 -22.76 -3.18 -4.26
C GLN A 16 -22.35 -1.79 -4.79
N TYR A 17 -22.55 -1.52 -6.07
CA TYR A 17 -22.33 -0.19 -6.64
C TYR A 17 -23.24 0.87 -6.00
N LEU A 18 -24.52 0.54 -5.82
CA LEU A 18 -25.51 1.41 -5.19
C LEU A 18 -25.25 1.61 -3.69
N GLU A 19 -24.84 0.56 -2.97
CA GLU A 19 -24.46 0.63 -1.55
C GLU A 19 -23.29 1.56 -1.31
N ARG A 20 -22.24 1.52 -2.15
CA ARG A 20 -21.10 2.46 -2.10
C ARG A 20 -21.51 3.93 -2.30
N ARG A 21 -22.69 4.17 -2.87
CA ARG A 21 -23.30 5.49 -3.07
C ARG A 21 -24.38 5.81 -2.03
N HIS A 22 -24.39 5.03 -0.94
CA HIS A 22 -25.33 5.21 0.17
C HIS A 22 -26.81 5.11 -0.24
N TRP A 23 -27.13 4.32 -1.28
CA TRP A 23 -28.51 4.07 -1.68
C TRP A 23 -29.27 3.36 -0.55
N GLN A 24 -30.39 3.98 -0.11
CA GLN A 24 -31.23 3.43 0.95
C GLN A 24 -32.27 2.50 0.35
N TYR A 25 -32.38 1.29 0.90
CA TYR A 25 -33.28 0.27 0.38
C TYR A 25 -33.85 -0.63 1.47
N GLN A 26 -34.92 -1.32 1.12
CA GLN A 26 -35.55 -2.38 1.93
C GLN A 26 -35.57 -3.69 1.12
N ARG A 27 -35.43 -4.80 1.82
CA ARG A 27 -35.53 -6.11 1.18
C ARG A 27 -37.00 -6.46 0.94
N VAL A 28 -37.35 -6.96 -0.25
CA VAL A 28 -38.68 -7.36 -0.64
C VAL A 28 -38.72 -8.85 -0.97
N GLY A 29 -39.62 -9.59 -0.31
CA GLY A 29 -39.79 -11.03 -0.57
C GLY A 29 -38.62 -11.91 -0.15
N THR A 30 -38.60 -13.14 -0.69
CA THR A 30 -37.59 -14.17 -0.36
C THR A 30 -36.43 -14.23 -1.36
N GLN A 31 -36.52 -13.55 -2.51
CA GLN A 31 -35.64 -13.69 -3.68
C GLN A 31 -34.65 -12.53 -3.85
N GLN A 32 -33.80 -12.22 -2.88
CA GLN A 32 -32.73 -11.22 -3.05
C GLN A 32 -33.14 -9.98 -3.89
N GLU A 33 -34.37 -9.51 -3.67
CA GLU A 33 -34.89 -8.29 -4.26
C GLU A 33 -34.91 -7.16 -3.25
N PHE A 34 -34.56 -5.98 -3.72
CA PHE A 34 -34.44 -4.79 -2.91
C PHE A 34 -35.17 -3.64 -3.58
N VAL A 35 -35.82 -2.79 -2.79
CA VAL A 35 -36.57 -1.63 -3.29
C VAL A 35 -36.16 -0.36 -2.53
N GLY A 36 -35.99 0.73 -3.24
CA GLY A 36 -35.69 2.05 -2.69
C GLY A 36 -36.16 3.17 -3.62
N LEU A 37 -35.83 4.40 -3.24
CA LEU A 37 -36.08 5.56 -4.11
C LEU A 37 -35.16 5.48 -5.33
N CYS A 38 -35.66 5.88 -6.48
CA CYS A 38 -34.93 5.81 -7.73
C CYS A 38 -33.83 6.88 -7.82
N PRO A 39 -32.56 6.50 -8.05
CA PRO A 39 -31.51 7.47 -8.26
C PRO A 39 -31.58 8.21 -9.61
N LEU A 40 -32.40 7.74 -10.55
CA LEU A 40 -32.48 8.25 -11.92
C LEU A 40 -33.59 9.27 -12.14
N HIS A 41 -34.49 9.46 -11.17
CA HIS A 41 -35.56 10.49 -11.20
C HIS A 41 -36.01 10.83 -9.78
N GLN A 42 -36.64 11.97 -9.62
CA GLN A 42 -37.18 12.39 -8.32
C GLN A 42 -38.50 11.70 -8.03
N GLU A 43 -38.60 11.07 -6.86
CA GLU A 43 -39.81 10.44 -6.36
C GLU A 43 -39.84 10.43 -4.83
N THR A 44 -41.05 10.27 -4.27
CA THR A 44 -41.26 10.19 -2.81
C THR A 44 -41.66 8.80 -2.34
N ARG A 45 -41.97 7.89 -3.26
CA ARG A 45 -42.35 6.51 -2.96
C ARG A 45 -41.37 5.57 -3.65
N PRO A 46 -40.83 4.59 -2.93
CA PRO A 46 -39.88 3.62 -3.51
C PRO A 46 -40.49 2.87 -4.69
N SER A 47 -39.84 2.99 -5.86
CA SER A 47 -40.29 2.31 -7.08
C SER A 47 -39.11 1.67 -7.87
N PHE A 48 -37.91 1.83 -7.36
CA PHE A 48 -36.67 1.29 -7.98
C PHE A 48 -36.31 -0.06 -7.36
N TYR A 49 -36.46 -1.11 -8.15
CA TYR A 49 -36.22 -2.49 -7.75
C TYR A 49 -34.85 -2.96 -8.26
N VAL A 50 -34.12 -3.65 -7.39
CA VAL A 50 -32.84 -4.31 -7.72
C VAL A 50 -32.94 -5.79 -7.41
N ASN A 51 -32.73 -6.63 -8.41
CA ASN A 51 -32.60 -8.07 -8.23
C ASN A 51 -31.10 -8.44 -8.21
N ALA A 52 -30.56 -8.71 -7.03
CA ALA A 52 -29.13 -9.00 -6.85
C ALA A 52 -28.72 -10.33 -7.52
N ARG A 53 -29.61 -11.32 -7.60
CA ARG A 53 -29.35 -12.60 -8.27
C ARG A 53 -29.20 -12.45 -9.78
N LYS A 54 -30.07 -11.64 -10.39
CA LYS A 54 -30.03 -11.37 -11.85
C LYS A 54 -29.08 -10.23 -12.20
N ASN A 55 -28.61 -9.47 -11.20
CA ASN A 55 -27.79 -8.27 -11.35
C ASN A 55 -28.44 -7.20 -12.24
N LEU A 56 -29.76 -7.01 -12.08
CA LEU A 56 -30.59 -6.10 -12.87
C LEU A 56 -31.39 -5.16 -11.97
N PHE A 57 -31.72 -4.00 -12.51
CA PHE A 57 -32.69 -3.09 -11.90
C PHE A 57 -33.88 -2.85 -12.84
N TYR A 58 -34.99 -2.44 -12.25
CA TYR A 58 -36.12 -1.86 -12.94
C TYR A 58 -36.84 -0.84 -12.05
N CYS A 59 -37.13 0.32 -12.60
CA CYS A 59 -37.89 1.36 -11.92
C CYS A 59 -39.33 1.43 -12.48
N HIS A 60 -40.33 1.16 -11.65
CA HIS A 60 -41.74 1.26 -12.05
C HIS A 60 -42.22 2.72 -12.19
N GLY A 61 -41.50 3.69 -11.59
CA GLY A 61 -41.85 5.10 -11.70
C GLY A 61 -41.46 5.73 -13.05
N CYS A 62 -40.21 5.49 -13.51
CA CYS A 62 -39.74 6.07 -14.77
C CYS A 62 -39.58 5.06 -15.92
N GLY A 63 -39.91 3.78 -15.72
CA GLY A 63 -39.85 2.73 -16.75
C GLY A 63 -38.44 2.30 -17.18
N ARG A 64 -37.39 2.84 -16.52
CA ARG A 64 -36.00 2.53 -16.86
C ARG A 64 -35.56 1.23 -16.21
N GLY A 65 -34.79 0.42 -16.95
CA GLY A 65 -34.26 -0.83 -16.44
C GLY A 65 -33.02 -1.28 -17.18
N GLY A 66 -32.26 -2.24 -16.61
CA GLY A 66 -31.07 -2.79 -17.20
C GLY A 66 -30.07 -3.33 -16.17
N ASP A 67 -28.85 -3.52 -16.61
CA ASP A 67 -27.71 -3.87 -15.76
C ASP A 67 -26.95 -2.63 -15.25
N LEU A 68 -25.82 -2.83 -14.54
CA LEU A 68 -25.02 -1.73 -14.01
C LEU A 68 -24.48 -0.81 -15.11
N ILE A 69 -24.11 -1.33 -16.28
CA ILE A 69 -23.59 -0.49 -17.36
C ILE A 69 -24.70 0.46 -17.82
N ARG A 70 -25.90 -0.09 -18.03
CA ARG A 70 -27.06 0.71 -18.42
C ARG A 70 -27.46 1.72 -17.34
N PHE A 71 -27.30 1.37 -16.07
CA PHE A 71 -27.53 2.31 -14.96
C PHE A 71 -26.61 3.51 -15.06
N VAL A 72 -25.28 3.29 -15.27
CA VAL A 72 -24.28 4.37 -15.38
C VAL A 72 -24.52 5.22 -16.63
N GLU A 73 -24.88 4.61 -17.77
CA GLU A 73 -25.27 5.36 -18.98
C GLU A 73 -26.40 6.36 -18.67
N LEU A 74 -27.45 5.88 -17.98
CA LEU A 74 -28.62 6.69 -17.65
C LEU A 74 -28.35 7.76 -16.59
N GLU A 75 -27.53 7.43 -15.59
CA GLU A 75 -27.23 8.34 -14.49
C GLU A 75 -26.28 9.46 -14.91
N ARG A 76 -25.29 9.15 -15.73
CA ARG A 76 -24.21 10.09 -16.11
C ARG A 76 -24.35 10.63 -17.52
N GLN A 77 -25.37 10.18 -18.26
CA GLN A 77 -25.61 10.56 -19.67
C GLN A 77 -24.41 10.24 -20.57
N LEU A 78 -23.79 9.09 -20.34
CA LEU A 78 -22.63 8.60 -21.09
C LEU A 78 -23.08 7.58 -22.14
N SER A 79 -22.26 7.39 -23.18
CA SER A 79 -22.41 6.28 -24.12
C SER A 79 -22.00 4.95 -23.48
N PHE A 80 -22.39 3.83 -24.07
CA PHE A 80 -22.01 2.48 -23.61
C PHE A 80 -20.47 2.31 -23.48
N PRO A 81 -19.61 2.69 -24.46
CA PRO A 81 -18.17 2.58 -24.33
C PRO A 81 -17.60 3.43 -23.19
N GLU A 82 -18.09 4.64 -22.99
CA GLU A 82 -17.65 5.53 -21.91
C GLU A 82 -18.05 5.02 -20.55
N SER A 83 -19.28 4.53 -20.39
CA SER A 83 -19.77 3.92 -19.16
C SER A 83 -18.98 2.67 -18.80
N LEU A 84 -18.67 1.85 -19.80
CA LEU A 84 -17.85 0.65 -19.65
C LEU A 84 -16.44 0.98 -19.22
N ALA A 85 -15.79 1.94 -19.88
CA ALA A 85 -14.43 2.39 -19.54
C ALA A 85 -14.36 2.94 -18.10
N GLN A 86 -15.33 3.77 -17.73
CA GLN A 86 -15.43 4.35 -16.39
C GLN A 86 -15.64 3.29 -15.29
N LEU A 87 -16.52 2.31 -15.54
CA LEU A 87 -16.73 1.21 -14.61
C LEU A 87 -15.50 0.33 -14.51
N GLN A 88 -14.81 0.07 -15.60
CA GLN A 88 -13.55 -0.68 -15.61
C GLN A 88 -12.49 0.05 -14.78
N GLU A 89 -12.32 1.35 -14.95
CA GLU A 89 -11.36 2.15 -14.19
C GLU A 89 -11.70 2.17 -12.69
N GLN A 90 -12.94 2.50 -12.33
CA GLN A 90 -13.38 2.55 -10.93
C GLN A 90 -13.34 1.18 -10.25
N TRP A 91 -13.68 0.11 -10.97
CA TRP A 91 -13.69 -1.25 -10.42
C TRP A 91 -12.30 -1.85 -10.35
N CYS A 92 -11.44 -1.59 -11.34
CA CYS A 92 -10.04 -1.99 -11.27
C CYS A 92 -9.31 -1.30 -10.12
N SER A 93 -9.59 -0.03 -9.83
CA SER A 93 -8.97 0.66 -8.70
C SER A 93 -9.45 0.09 -7.35
N ALA A 94 -10.76 -0.16 -7.19
CA ALA A 94 -11.32 -0.73 -5.96
C ALA A 94 -10.90 -2.19 -5.75
N SER A 95 -10.89 -3.01 -6.82
CA SER A 95 -10.43 -4.40 -6.74
C SER A 95 -8.91 -4.52 -6.62
N ALA A 96 -8.14 -3.54 -7.08
CA ALA A 96 -6.68 -3.53 -6.91
C ALA A 96 -6.29 -3.28 -5.44
N GLY A 97 -7.01 -2.43 -4.70
CA GLY A 97 -6.79 -2.24 -3.26
C GLY A 97 -7.09 -3.51 -2.46
N ASP A 98 -8.21 -4.15 -2.73
CA ASP A 98 -8.58 -5.42 -2.09
C ASP A 98 -7.61 -6.54 -2.49
N LEU A 99 -7.16 -6.59 -3.75
CA LEU A 99 -6.17 -7.54 -4.23
C LEU A 99 -4.85 -7.42 -3.45
N LEU A 100 -4.32 -6.22 -3.27
CA LEU A 100 -3.09 -6.02 -2.51
C LEU A 100 -3.26 -6.41 -1.04
N LYS A 101 -4.41 -6.10 -0.44
CA LYS A 101 -4.74 -6.50 0.92
C LYS A 101 -4.77 -8.02 1.09
N HIS A 102 -5.46 -8.74 0.19
CA HIS A 102 -5.47 -10.20 0.21
C HIS A 102 -4.07 -10.79 -0.04
N THR A 103 -3.29 -10.19 -0.94
CA THR A 103 -1.90 -10.59 -1.20
C THR A 103 -1.03 -10.43 0.05
N VAL A 104 -1.13 -9.30 0.73
CA VAL A 104 -0.39 -9.04 1.97
C VAL A 104 -0.79 -10.02 3.06
N THR A 105 -2.10 -10.24 3.26
CA THR A 105 -2.60 -11.21 4.23
C THR A 105 -2.06 -12.63 3.93
N PHE A 106 -2.04 -13.03 2.65
CA PHE A 106 -1.46 -14.30 2.24
C PHE A 106 0.03 -14.39 2.62
N TYR A 107 0.83 -13.38 2.29
CA TYR A 107 2.25 -13.37 2.60
C TYR A 107 2.55 -13.32 4.11
N GLN A 108 1.73 -12.61 4.89
CA GLN A 108 1.84 -12.62 6.36
C GLN A 108 1.63 -14.03 6.94
N GLN A 109 0.68 -14.79 6.40
CA GLN A 109 0.43 -16.18 6.80
C GLN A 109 1.58 -17.13 6.42
N GLN A 110 2.38 -16.78 5.41
CA GLN A 110 3.55 -17.57 5.03
C GLN A 110 4.75 -17.33 5.93
N LEU A 111 4.96 -16.12 6.43
CA LEU A 111 6.16 -15.75 7.19
C LEU A 111 6.46 -16.73 8.36
N PRO A 112 5.53 -17.09 9.27
CA PRO A 112 5.81 -17.99 10.38
C PRO A 112 6.07 -19.45 9.96
N ARG A 113 5.71 -19.81 8.72
CA ARG A 113 5.88 -21.17 8.17
C ARG A 113 7.24 -21.37 7.50
N HIS A 114 8.05 -20.32 7.40
CA HIS A 114 9.31 -20.29 6.66
C HIS A 114 10.47 -19.87 7.58
N PRO A 115 11.15 -20.83 8.27
CA PRO A 115 12.24 -20.54 9.18
C PRO A 115 13.37 -19.72 8.57
N GLU A 116 13.67 -19.92 7.29
CA GLU A 116 14.68 -19.17 6.57
C GLU A 116 14.41 -17.66 6.51
N ALA A 117 13.14 -17.26 6.42
CA ALA A 117 12.74 -15.86 6.42
C ALA A 117 12.85 -15.24 7.82
N ILE A 118 12.46 -15.99 8.85
CA ILE A 118 12.60 -15.59 10.27
C ILE A 118 14.08 -15.45 10.63
N GLU A 119 14.91 -16.42 10.23
CA GLU A 119 16.34 -16.38 10.49
C GLU A 119 17.01 -15.18 9.81
N TYR A 120 16.63 -14.87 8.58
CA TYR A 120 17.12 -13.67 7.90
C TYR A 120 16.75 -12.38 8.64
N LEU A 121 15.52 -12.29 9.20
CA LEU A 121 15.12 -11.15 10.03
C LEU A 121 15.97 -11.05 11.30
N ARG A 122 16.26 -12.18 11.97
CA ARG A 122 17.14 -12.22 13.16
C ARG A 122 18.55 -11.75 12.84
N GLN A 123 19.13 -12.18 11.72
CA GLN A 123 20.44 -11.72 11.24
C GLN A 123 20.47 -10.22 10.96
N ARG A 124 19.29 -9.61 10.75
CA ARG A 124 19.08 -8.17 10.63
C ARG A 124 18.66 -7.51 11.95
N ALA A 125 18.97 -8.13 13.09
CA ALA A 125 18.62 -7.64 14.42
C ALA A 125 17.12 -7.37 14.62
N LEU A 126 16.26 -8.12 13.93
CA LEU A 126 14.80 -8.01 14.02
C LEU A 126 14.22 -9.33 14.56
N TRP A 127 13.53 -9.26 15.70
CA TRP A 127 12.98 -10.44 16.40
C TRP A 127 11.57 -10.22 16.95
N ASN A 128 11.05 -8.97 16.92
CA ASN A 128 9.77 -8.66 17.54
C ASN A 128 8.59 -9.02 16.60
N ALA A 129 7.81 -10.04 16.98
CA ALA A 129 6.66 -10.49 16.21
C ALA A 129 5.53 -9.44 16.12
N GLU A 130 5.36 -8.62 17.17
CA GLU A 130 4.37 -7.54 17.17
C GLU A 130 4.73 -6.46 16.14
N LEU A 131 6.03 -6.14 16.03
CA LEU A 131 6.54 -5.25 14.98
C LEU A 131 6.25 -5.79 13.58
N PHE A 132 6.46 -7.10 13.37
CA PHE A 132 6.17 -7.72 12.08
C PHE A 132 4.69 -7.64 11.71
N ALA A 133 3.80 -7.81 12.70
CA ALA A 133 2.36 -7.62 12.51
C ALA A 133 2.01 -6.16 12.21
N GLU A 134 2.61 -5.20 12.91
CA GLU A 134 2.39 -3.76 12.72
C GLU A 134 2.88 -3.27 11.35
N LEU A 135 4.05 -3.69 10.92
CA LEU A 135 4.61 -3.38 9.59
C LEU A 135 4.03 -4.26 8.48
N LEU A 136 3.07 -5.16 8.80
CA LEU A 136 2.46 -6.12 7.88
C LEU A 136 3.49 -6.97 7.14
N VAL A 137 4.58 -7.34 7.81
CA VAL A 137 5.67 -8.10 7.18
C VAL A 137 5.19 -9.48 6.77
N GLY A 138 5.42 -9.83 5.51
CA GLY A 138 5.11 -11.14 4.96
C GLY A 138 6.31 -11.80 4.29
N TYR A 139 6.12 -13.03 3.85
CA TYR A 139 7.12 -13.75 3.05
C TYR A 139 6.49 -14.36 1.81
N ALA A 140 7.15 -14.23 0.67
CA ALA A 140 6.74 -14.79 -0.61
C ALA A 140 7.59 -16.05 -0.93
N PRO A 141 7.17 -17.26 -0.52
CA PRO A 141 7.91 -18.49 -0.79
C PRO A 141 7.87 -18.90 -2.26
N GLY A 142 6.85 -18.40 -2.99
CA GLY A 142 6.55 -18.75 -4.37
C GLY A 142 5.53 -19.89 -4.49
N GLY A 143 5.05 -20.11 -5.71
CA GLY A 143 4.20 -21.26 -6.10
C GLY A 143 2.70 -21.07 -5.85
N ASN A 144 2.27 -20.63 -4.70
CA ASN A 144 0.86 -20.72 -4.29
C ASN A 144 0.04 -19.44 -4.40
N LEU A 145 0.67 -18.28 -4.59
CA LEU A 145 -0.03 -16.98 -4.64
C LEU A 145 -1.13 -16.95 -5.71
N ARG A 146 -0.79 -17.37 -6.93
CA ARG A 146 -1.76 -17.38 -8.05
C ARG A 146 -2.98 -18.23 -7.72
N ALA A 147 -2.77 -19.46 -7.23
CA ALA A 147 -3.88 -20.37 -6.89
C ALA A 147 -4.76 -19.76 -5.80
N HIS A 148 -4.15 -19.18 -4.75
CA HIS A 148 -4.86 -18.51 -3.66
C HIS A 148 -5.72 -17.35 -4.17
N LEU A 149 -5.14 -16.43 -4.94
CA LEU A 149 -5.86 -15.25 -5.43
C LEU A 149 -6.92 -15.61 -6.48
N THR A 150 -6.68 -16.65 -7.32
CA THR A 150 -7.69 -17.14 -8.25
C THR A 150 -8.89 -17.75 -7.52
N ALA A 151 -8.66 -18.47 -6.41
CA ALA A 151 -9.75 -18.99 -5.56
C ALA A 151 -10.58 -17.86 -4.93
N LEU A 152 -10.01 -16.68 -4.70
CA LEU A 152 -10.72 -15.47 -4.27
C LEU A 152 -11.40 -14.72 -5.44
N GLY A 153 -11.37 -15.26 -6.66
CA GLY A 153 -12.05 -14.70 -7.82
C GLY A 153 -11.23 -13.70 -8.65
N TYR A 154 -9.94 -13.50 -8.35
CA TYR A 154 -9.08 -12.60 -9.14
C TYR A 154 -8.64 -13.28 -10.44
N SER A 155 -8.76 -12.57 -11.58
CA SER A 155 -8.37 -13.11 -12.87
C SER A 155 -6.85 -13.11 -13.08
N PHE A 156 -6.35 -14.06 -13.89
CA PHE A 156 -4.95 -14.10 -14.29
C PHE A 156 -4.48 -12.77 -14.91
N ALA A 157 -5.31 -12.16 -15.76
CA ALA A 157 -5.01 -10.88 -16.40
C ALA A 157 -4.79 -9.76 -15.39
N LEU A 158 -5.62 -9.66 -14.34
CA LEU A 158 -5.46 -8.68 -13.28
C LEU A 158 -4.18 -8.92 -12.46
N LEU A 159 -3.88 -10.18 -12.13
CA LEU A 159 -2.65 -10.52 -11.40
C LEU A 159 -1.39 -10.18 -12.20
N LEU A 160 -1.42 -10.39 -13.51
CA LEU A 160 -0.35 -10.04 -14.43
C LEU A 160 -0.21 -8.51 -14.56
N GLN A 161 -1.32 -7.81 -14.79
CA GLN A 161 -1.36 -6.35 -14.94
C GLN A 161 -0.84 -5.64 -13.68
N THR A 162 -1.17 -6.16 -12.49
CA THR A 162 -0.67 -5.61 -11.22
C THR A 162 0.79 -5.95 -10.94
N GLY A 163 1.38 -6.87 -11.69
CA GLY A 163 2.77 -7.31 -11.53
C GLY A 163 3.00 -8.27 -10.35
N LEU A 164 1.93 -8.85 -9.79
CA LEU A 164 2.01 -9.86 -8.73
C LEU A 164 2.49 -11.22 -9.25
N ILE A 165 2.20 -11.50 -10.52
CA ILE A 165 2.74 -12.68 -11.22
C ILE A 165 3.43 -12.24 -12.52
N ASN A 166 4.33 -13.07 -13.01
CA ASN A 166 4.92 -12.90 -14.34
C ASN A 166 4.06 -13.57 -15.43
N HIS A 167 4.46 -13.44 -16.69
CA HIS A 167 3.75 -14.04 -17.83
C HIS A 167 3.62 -15.57 -17.76
N GLN A 168 4.52 -16.25 -17.04
CA GLN A 168 4.47 -17.70 -16.80
C GLN A 168 3.55 -18.05 -15.61
N GLY A 169 2.97 -17.06 -14.94
CA GLY A 169 2.10 -17.24 -13.77
C GLY A 169 2.85 -17.51 -12.46
N HIS A 170 4.16 -17.28 -12.43
CA HIS A 170 4.95 -17.41 -11.21
C HIS A 170 4.84 -16.13 -10.36
N ASP A 171 4.93 -16.30 -9.05
CA ASP A 171 4.99 -15.21 -8.10
C ASP A 171 6.17 -14.27 -8.40
N ALA A 172 5.88 -12.99 -8.59
CA ALA A 172 6.87 -11.98 -8.92
C ALA A 172 7.81 -11.65 -7.76
N PHE A 173 7.41 -11.97 -6.54
CA PHE A 173 8.16 -11.72 -5.31
C PHE A 173 8.84 -12.98 -4.74
N TYR A 174 8.99 -14.03 -5.52
CA TYR A 174 9.63 -15.26 -5.09
C TYR A 174 10.88 -15.02 -4.23
N ARG A 175 10.96 -15.70 -3.06
CA ARG A 175 12.02 -15.63 -2.05
C ARG A 175 12.32 -14.21 -1.54
N ARG A 176 11.25 -13.44 -1.25
CA ARG A 176 11.40 -12.08 -0.68
C ARG A 176 10.54 -11.91 0.57
N LEU A 177 11.10 -11.20 1.55
CA LEU A 177 10.32 -10.55 2.58
C LEU A 177 9.54 -9.41 1.95
N ILE A 178 8.25 -9.31 2.30
CA ILE A 178 7.33 -8.32 1.74
C ILE A 178 6.99 -7.29 2.80
N PHE A 179 7.12 -6.03 2.40
CA PHE A 179 6.72 -4.87 3.21
C PHE A 179 5.74 -4.03 2.38
N PRO A 180 4.49 -3.91 2.82
CA PRO A 180 3.52 -3.09 2.12
C PRO A 180 3.82 -1.60 2.31
N CYS A 181 3.85 -0.85 1.21
CA CYS A 181 3.86 0.61 1.25
C CYS A 181 2.42 1.09 1.43
N CYS A 182 2.17 1.82 2.52
CA CYS A 182 0.85 2.34 2.84
C CYS A 182 0.83 3.87 2.72
N GLU A 183 -0.25 4.39 2.16
CA GLU A 183 -0.56 5.81 2.06
C GLU A 183 -2.00 6.03 2.51
N GLN A 184 -2.21 6.89 3.49
CA GLN A 184 -3.54 7.18 4.07
C GLN A 184 -4.30 5.90 4.47
N GLY A 185 -3.58 4.93 5.07
CA GLY A 185 -4.15 3.67 5.51
C GLY A 185 -4.46 2.66 4.39
N GLN A 186 -4.12 2.94 3.13
CA GLN A 186 -4.32 2.04 2.00
C GLN A 186 -2.98 1.51 1.48
N ILE A 187 -2.94 0.23 1.09
CA ILE A 187 -1.74 -0.36 0.48
C ILE A 187 -1.62 0.14 -0.96
N SER A 188 -0.61 0.98 -1.23
CA SER A 188 -0.34 1.56 -2.54
C SER A 188 0.65 0.73 -3.36
N ASN A 189 1.64 0.09 -2.71
CA ASN A 189 2.65 -0.73 -3.37
C ASN A 189 3.15 -1.84 -2.42
N LEU A 190 3.97 -2.74 -2.95
CA LEU A 190 4.70 -3.76 -2.20
C LEU A 190 6.19 -3.62 -2.46
N TYR A 191 6.98 -3.60 -1.40
CA TYR A 191 8.43 -3.74 -1.46
C TYR A 191 8.84 -5.16 -1.10
N GLY A 192 9.61 -5.80 -1.97
CA GLY A 192 10.14 -7.14 -1.75
C GLY A 192 11.66 -7.13 -1.54
N ARG A 193 12.10 -7.45 -0.34
CA ARG A 193 13.52 -7.61 0.03
C ARG A 193 13.94 -9.06 -0.17
N SER A 194 14.89 -9.31 -1.08
CA SER A 194 15.46 -10.64 -1.26
C SER A 194 16.16 -11.13 0.00
N ILE A 195 15.94 -12.38 0.36
CA ILE A 195 16.66 -13.06 1.46
C ILE A 195 17.92 -13.79 0.99
N GLY A 196 18.28 -13.68 -0.30
CA GLY A 196 19.49 -14.26 -0.86
C GLY A 196 20.09 -13.36 -1.94
N PRO A 197 21.36 -13.60 -2.32
CA PRO A 197 22.07 -12.76 -3.27
C PRO A 197 21.57 -12.86 -4.71
N ALA A 198 20.78 -13.89 -5.02
CA ALA A 198 20.40 -14.24 -6.39
C ALA A 198 19.32 -13.32 -6.99
N PHE A 199 18.62 -12.50 -6.18
CA PHE A 199 17.49 -11.73 -6.65
C PHE A 199 17.57 -10.26 -6.21
N PRO A 200 17.35 -9.28 -7.13
CA PRO A 200 17.33 -7.88 -6.76
C PRO A 200 16.09 -7.55 -5.91
N HIS A 201 16.14 -6.45 -5.15
CA HIS A 201 14.98 -5.88 -4.49
C HIS A 201 13.95 -5.47 -5.55
N ARG A 202 12.67 -5.52 -5.17
CA ARG A 202 11.59 -5.31 -6.12
C ARG A 202 10.45 -4.49 -5.53
N PHE A 203 9.89 -3.63 -6.37
CA PHE A 203 8.56 -3.05 -6.19
C PHE A 203 7.60 -3.59 -7.24
N LEU A 204 6.30 -3.45 -7.02
CA LEU A 204 5.33 -3.57 -8.10
C LEU A 204 5.60 -2.49 -9.16
N PRO A 205 5.27 -2.74 -10.45
CA PRO A 205 5.51 -1.82 -11.55
C PRO A 205 4.54 -0.63 -11.53
N ARG A 206 4.61 0.16 -10.48
CA ARG A 206 3.82 1.39 -10.25
C ARG A 206 4.64 2.38 -9.44
N SER A 207 4.10 3.58 -9.16
CA SER A 207 4.74 4.55 -8.29
C SER A 207 5.18 3.91 -6.98
N ARG A 208 6.39 4.23 -6.52
CA ARG A 208 6.87 3.79 -5.21
C ARG A 208 6.18 4.52 -4.07
N GLY A 209 5.46 5.60 -4.38
CA GLY A 209 4.76 6.42 -3.42
C GLY A 209 5.66 7.36 -2.62
N GLY A 210 5.17 7.73 -1.46
CA GLY A 210 5.86 8.58 -0.50
C GLY A 210 6.90 7.87 0.33
N LEU A 211 7.22 8.47 1.47
CA LEU A 211 8.08 7.89 2.50
C LEU A 211 7.39 6.68 3.15
N PHE A 212 8.14 5.63 3.42
CA PHE A 212 7.59 4.44 4.08
C PHE A 212 7.23 4.77 5.54
N ALA A 213 6.05 4.30 6.00
CA ALA A 213 5.51 4.55 7.33
C ALA A 213 5.30 6.05 7.65
N TRP A 214 5.09 6.88 6.62
CA TRP A 214 4.87 8.31 6.78
C TRP A 214 3.65 8.65 7.64
N ASP A 215 2.56 7.89 7.52
CA ASP A 215 1.33 8.08 8.32
C ASP A 215 1.60 8.02 9.85
N SER A 216 2.63 7.28 10.27
CA SER A 216 3.10 7.28 11.66
C SER A 216 4.01 8.47 11.94
N ALA A 217 5.07 8.64 11.14
CA ALA A 217 6.09 9.68 11.36
C ALA A 217 5.52 11.10 11.30
N ALA A 218 4.51 11.33 10.47
CA ALA A 218 3.85 12.64 10.31
C ALA A 218 3.16 13.16 11.58
N ARG A 219 2.84 12.28 12.53
CA ARG A 219 2.18 12.64 13.81
C ARG A 219 3.13 13.29 14.80
N TYR A 220 4.43 13.25 14.55
CA TYR A 220 5.46 13.77 15.45
C TYR A 220 6.04 15.08 14.92
N SER A 221 6.42 15.98 15.84
CA SER A 221 7.15 17.20 15.50
C SER A 221 8.60 16.95 15.08
N THR A 222 9.16 15.80 15.47
CA THR A 222 10.49 15.34 15.06
C THR A 222 10.39 14.07 14.25
N THR A 223 11.11 13.99 13.12
CA THR A 223 11.12 12.83 12.24
C THR A 223 12.55 12.33 12.06
N ILE A 224 12.77 11.02 12.13
CA ILE A 224 14.05 10.38 11.85
C ILE A 224 13.96 9.78 10.45
N LEU A 225 14.76 10.27 9.52
CA LEU A 225 14.83 9.77 8.15
C LEU A 225 16.05 8.87 8.00
N VAL A 226 15.81 7.63 7.55
CA VAL A 226 16.84 6.63 7.24
C VAL A 226 16.83 6.24 5.76
N GLU A 227 17.90 5.58 5.30
CA GLU A 227 18.00 5.13 3.91
C GLU A 227 17.19 3.90 3.63
N GLY A 228 17.27 2.91 4.51
CA GLY A 228 16.78 1.57 4.30
C GLY A 228 15.61 1.17 5.19
N LEU A 229 14.90 0.16 4.73
CA LEU A 229 13.75 -0.36 5.45
C LEU A 229 14.13 -1.10 6.73
N PHE A 230 15.29 -1.80 6.75
CA PHE A 230 15.75 -2.48 7.95
C PHE A 230 16.22 -1.52 9.02
N ASP A 231 16.75 -0.36 8.62
CA ASP A 231 17.09 0.72 9.54
C ASP A 231 15.85 1.27 10.22
N LEU A 232 14.79 1.50 9.44
CA LEU A 232 13.49 1.89 9.99
C LEU A 232 12.93 0.81 10.92
N ALA A 233 12.93 -0.45 10.48
CA ALA A 233 12.35 -1.54 11.25
C ALA A 233 13.06 -1.75 12.60
N VAL A 234 14.39 -1.65 12.64
CA VAL A 234 15.13 -1.73 13.90
C VAL A 234 14.83 -0.54 14.79
N LEU A 235 14.77 0.68 14.25
CA LEU A 235 14.39 1.87 15.02
C LEU A 235 12.99 1.71 15.63
N TRP A 236 12.04 1.18 14.87
CA TRP A 236 10.69 0.89 15.38
C TRP A 236 10.69 -0.16 16.49
N GLN A 237 11.52 -1.19 16.37
CA GLN A 237 11.69 -2.21 17.41
C GLN A 237 12.21 -1.62 18.73
N PHE A 238 13.04 -0.60 18.65
CA PHE A 238 13.59 0.12 19.80
C PHE A 238 12.76 1.35 20.22
N GLY A 239 11.55 1.53 19.68
CA GLY A 239 10.57 2.53 20.12
C GLY A 239 10.55 3.83 19.33
N PHE A 240 11.43 4.04 18.35
CA PHE A 240 11.49 5.26 17.54
C PHE A 240 10.43 5.27 16.43
N ARG A 241 9.14 5.41 16.83
CA ARG A 241 7.99 5.38 15.91
C ARG A 241 7.87 6.60 14.99
N ASN A 242 8.64 7.63 15.27
CA ASN A 242 8.77 8.81 14.42
C ASN A 242 9.79 8.63 13.28
N SER A 243 10.27 7.41 13.02
CA SER A 243 11.18 7.14 11.90
C SER A 243 10.45 6.77 10.62
N THR A 244 11.06 7.13 9.49
CA THR A 244 10.61 6.89 8.12
C THR A 244 11.79 6.57 7.22
N CYS A 245 11.56 5.90 6.08
CA CYS A 245 12.64 5.63 5.12
C CYS A 245 12.26 6.00 3.67
N ALA A 246 13.30 6.36 2.89
CA ALA A 246 13.17 6.79 1.51
C ALA A 246 13.43 5.68 0.47
N PHE A 247 13.82 4.47 0.89
CA PHE A 247 14.32 3.40 0.03
C PHE A 247 15.54 3.81 -0.81
N GLY A 248 16.46 4.55 -0.21
CA GLY A 248 17.72 4.99 -0.79
C GLY A 248 18.11 6.40 -0.37
N LYS A 249 19.25 6.86 -0.89
CA LYS A 249 19.88 8.15 -0.53
C LYS A 249 19.23 9.38 -1.19
N GLN A 250 18.46 9.16 -2.27
CA GLN A 250 17.83 10.24 -3.03
C GLN A 250 16.31 10.19 -2.87
N LEU A 251 15.76 11.29 -2.39
CA LEU A 251 14.32 11.44 -2.23
C LEU A 251 13.65 11.80 -3.56
N THR A 252 12.52 11.17 -3.82
CA THR A 252 11.60 11.61 -4.89
C THR A 252 11.00 12.98 -4.54
N PRO A 253 10.45 13.73 -5.52
CA PRO A 253 9.75 14.98 -5.25
C PRO A 253 8.61 14.82 -4.21
N ILE A 254 7.87 13.71 -4.27
CA ILE A 254 6.78 13.41 -3.33
C ILE A 254 7.32 13.23 -1.90
N GLN A 255 8.38 12.44 -1.75
CA GLN A 255 9.02 12.20 -0.45
C GLN A 255 9.61 13.48 0.16
N PHE A 256 10.19 14.32 -0.69
CA PHE A 256 10.71 15.62 -0.23
C PHE A 256 9.57 16.55 0.19
N ALA A 257 8.49 16.63 -0.56
CA ALA A 257 7.31 17.41 -0.22
C ALA A 257 6.72 16.99 1.13
N GLN A 258 6.62 15.69 1.41
CA GLN A 258 6.16 15.16 2.69
C GLN A 258 7.01 15.67 3.88
N LEU A 259 8.34 15.71 3.75
CA LEU A 259 9.20 16.28 4.82
C LEU A 259 8.95 17.78 5.01
N CYS A 260 8.52 18.48 3.96
CA CYS A 260 8.23 19.90 3.99
C CYS A 260 6.80 20.21 4.48
N GLU A 261 5.93 19.21 4.62
CA GLU A 261 4.56 19.39 5.11
C GLU A 261 4.54 19.74 6.60
N GLY A 262 3.78 20.77 6.95
CA GLY A 262 3.62 21.26 8.34
C GLY A 262 4.75 22.21 8.79
N SER A 263 4.40 23.14 9.66
CA SER A 263 5.36 24.10 10.22
C SER A 263 6.08 23.52 11.44
N GLY A 264 7.38 23.81 11.59
CA GLY A 264 8.15 23.53 12.80
C GLY A 264 8.63 22.07 12.95
N ARG A 265 8.60 21.27 11.90
CA ARG A 265 9.16 19.91 11.92
C ARG A 265 10.68 19.95 11.97
N LEU A 266 11.27 19.11 12.82
CA LEU A 266 12.71 18.83 12.83
C LEU A 266 12.97 17.47 12.20
N VAL A 267 13.84 17.41 11.19
CA VAL A 267 14.24 16.15 10.51
C VAL A 267 15.64 15.75 10.95
N HIS A 268 15.77 14.62 11.65
CA HIS A 268 17.04 13.96 11.90
C HIS A 268 17.38 13.04 10.75
N ILE A 269 18.50 13.29 10.05
CA ILE A 269 18.94 12.50 8.91
C ILE A 269 19.98 11.50 9.43
N ALA A 270 19.59 10.22 9.54
CA ALA A 270 20.42 9.13 10.03
C ALA A 270 20.77 8.18 8.88
N PHE A 271 21.60 8.68 7.95
CA PHE A 271 22.09 7.92 6.81
C PHE A 271 23.35 7.14 7.14
N ASP A 272 23.67 6.13 6.32
CA ASP A 272 24.77 5.20 6.53
C ASP A 272 26.14 5.93 6.64
N GLN A 273 26.97 5.48 7.56
CA GLN A 273 28.37 5.93 7.73
C GLN A 273 29.32 5.01 6.98
N ASP A 274 29.06 4.78 5.69
CA ASP A 274 29.87 3.93 4.86
C ASP A 274 31.27 4.54 4.57
N GLN A 275 32.26 3.68 4.31
CA GLN A 275 33.66 4.10 4.10
C GLN A 275 33.82 5.06 2.92
N ASN A 276 32.98 4.99 1.91
CA ASN A 276 32.99 5.87 0.75
C ASN A 276 32.34 7.23 0.98
N GLN A 277 31.83 7.47 2.20
CA GLN A 277 31.10 8.70 2.61
C GLN A 277 29.89 9.09 1.76
N ALA A 278 29.36 8.17 0.94
CA ALA A 278 28.25 8.49 0.05
C ALA A 278 26.96 8.82 0.82
N GLY A 279 26.68 8.12 1.93
CA GLY A 279 25.56 8.43 2.83
C GLY A 279 25.71 9.82 3.45
N GLN A 280 26.94 10.18 3.90
CA GLN A 280 27.25 11.48 4.51
C GLN A 280 27.07 12.65 3.52
N GLN A 281 27.54 12.47 2.30
CA GLN A 281 27.39 13.47 1.24
C GLN A 281 25.92 13.66 0.88
N ALA A 282 25.15 12.58 0.78
CA ALA A 282 23.71 12.61 0.54
C ALA A 282 22.96 13.31 1.70
N ALA A 283 23.32 13.01 2.96
CA ALA A 283 22.75 13.65 4.14
C ALA A 283 22.98 15.17 4.14
N ARG A 284 24.21 15.61 3.85
CA ARG A 284 24.55 17.03 3.74
C ARG A 284 23.79 17.71 2.59
N ALA A 285 23.69 17.07 1.43
CA ALA A 285 22.96 17.60 0.29
C ALA A 285 21.47 17.74 0.61
N LEU A 286 20.87 16.75 1.28
CA LEU A 286 19.48 16.79 1.70
C LEU A 286 19.26 17.88 2.77
N ALA A 287 20.12 18.00 3.75
CA ALA A 287 20.01 19.02 4.79
C ALA A 287 20.01 20.43 4.22
N ARG A 288 20.89 20.72 3.23
CA ARG A 288 20.89 22.02 2.51
C ARG A 288 19.56 22.27 1.78
N ARG A 289 19.01 21.26 1.13
CA ARG A 289 17.72 21.37 0.43
C ARG A 289 16.57 21.62 1.41
N LEU A 290 16.54 20.95 2.56
CA LEU A 290 15.56 21.17 3.62
C LEU A 290 15.68 22.57 4.20
N GLN A 291 16.90 23.04 4.48
CA GLN A 291 17.17 24.40 4.93
C GLN A 291 16.66 25.46 3.94
N THR A 292 16.90 25.28 2.66
CA THR A 292 16.36 26.17 1.60
C THR A 292 14.84 26.18 1.57
N ALA A 293 14.20 25.05 1.91
CA ALA A 293 12.74 24.92 2.02
C ALA A 293 12.18 25.39 3.40
N GLY A 294 13.03 25.92 4.30
CA GLY A 294 12.61 26.37 5.62
C GLY A 294 12.37 25.25 6.65
N VAL A 295 12.84 24.05 6.37
CA VAL A 295 12.71 22.88 7.27
C VAL A 295 13.97 22.69 8.08
N ALA A 296 13.83 22.68 9.40
CA ALA A 296 14.94 22.41 10.32
C ALA A 296 15.43 20.95 10.16
N SER A 297 16.75 20.76 10.05
CA SER A 297 17.32 19.44 9.98
C SER A 297 18.63 19.31 10.71
N ARG A 298 18.92 18.09 11.19
CA ARG A 298 20.18 17.72 11.86
C ARG A 298 20.69 16.42 11.30
N ILE A 299 22.01 16.28 11.20
CA ILE A 299 22.65 15.05 10.72
C ILE A 299 23.09 14.23 11.93
N VAL A 300 22.62 13.00 12.01
CA VAL A 300 23.00 12.05 13.05
C VAL A 300 24.33 11.39 12.66
N GLN A 301 25.29 11.45 13.54
CA GLN A 301 26.62 10.84 13.34
C GLN A 301 26.62 9.43 13.96
N LEU A 302 26.38 8.42 13.16
CA LEU A 302 26.58 7.03 13.58
C LEU A 302 28.08 6.71 13.68
N PRO A 303 28.49 5.68 14.43
CA PRO A 303 29.86 5.19 14.39
C PRO A 303 30.28 4.78 12.97
N ALA A 304 31.58 4.94 12.66
CA ALA A 304 32.12 4.62 11.33
C ALA A 304 31.82 3.18 10.91
N GLY A 305 31.32 3.01 9.68
CA GLY A 305 30.97 1.71 9.12
C GLY A 305 29.59 1.17 9.54
N HIS A 306 28.79 1.95 10.26
CA HIS A 306 27.47 1.54 10.70
C HIS A 306 26.35 2.28 9.93
N ASP A 307 25.25 1.54 9.70
CA ASP A 307 23.91 2.01 9.51
C ASP A 307 23.12 1.80 10.81
N PRO A 308 21.90 2.32 10.96
CA PRO A 308 21.09 2.06 12.17
C PRO A 308 20.88 0.58 12.45
N ASN A 309 20.67 -0.26 11.42
CA ASN A 309 20.44 -1.69 11.59
C ASN A 309 21.67 -2.40 12.18
N SER A 310 22.85 -2.16 11.64
CA SER A 310 24.09 -2.75 12.14
C SER A 310 24.52 -2.17 13.49
N TYR A 311 24.21 -0.91 13.78
CA TYR A 311 24.46 -0.28 15.07
C TYR A 311 23.74 -1.00 16.20
N PHE A 312 22.43 -1.21 16.06
CA PHE A 312 21.65 -1.99 17.00
C PHE A 312 22.00 -3.48 16.99
N GLY A 313 22.36 -4.03 15.83
CA GLY A 313 22.87 -5.40 15.70
C GLY A 313 24.19 -5.62 16.44
N GLY A 314 24.98 -4.59 16.62
CA GLY A 314 26.20 -4.56 17.43
C GLY A 314 25.97 -4.45 18.94
N GLY A 315 24.70 -4.39 19.40
CA GLY A 315 24.35 -4.35 20.81
C GLY A 315 24.05 -2.95 21.36
N ALA A 316 23.95 -1.91 20.52
CA ALA A 316 23.53 -0.59 20.95
C ALA A 316 22.10 -0.60 21.51
N THR A 317 21.83 0.28 22.48
CA THR A 317 20.54 0.42 23.13
C THR A 317 19.75 1.62 22.57
N ALA A 318 18.48 1.70 22.92
CA ALA A 318 17.65 2.87 22.61
C ALA A 318 18.24 4.16 23.23
N ALA A 319 18.83 4.08 24.43
CA ALA A 319 19.47 5.21 25.08
C ALA A 319 20.71 5.71 24.31
N ASP A 320 21.53 4.78 23.78
CA ASP A 320 22.71 5.15 22.99
C ASP A 320 22.30 5.89 21.71
N PHE A 321 21.24 5.42 21.02
CA PHE A 321 20.75 6.10 19.82
C PHE A 321 20.06 7.45 20.14
N ALA A 322 19.34 7.54 21.25
CA ALA A 322 18.78 8.81 21.72
C ALA A 322 19.88 9.85 21.98
N ALA A 323 21.00 9.46 22.60
CA ALA A 323 22.15 10.34 22.80
C ALA A 323 22.75 10.83 21.46
N LEU A 324 22.80 9.98 20.42
CA LEU A 324 23.23 10.41 19.08
C LEU A 324 22.25 11.43 18.45
N LEU A 325 20.95 11.29 18.69
CA LEU A 325 19.96 12.28 18.23
C LEU A 325 20.15 13.64 18.92
N GLU A 326 20.43 13.66 20.22
CA GLU A 326 20.70 14.87 20.98
C GLU A 326 22.00 15.57 20.54
N GLN A 327 23.03 14.79 20.26
CA GLN A 327 24.35 15.28 19.80
C GLN A 327 24.35 15.67 18.31
N SER A 328 23.27 15.40 17.58
CA SER A 328 23.18 15.69 16.15
C SER A 328 23.33 17.18 15.86
N SER A 329 24.06 17.51 14.80
CA SER A 329 24.40 18.88 14.43
C SER A 329 23.58 19.38 13.24
N SER A 330 23.20 20.66 13.26
CA SER A 330 22.77 21.39 12.06
C SER A 330 23.98 21.66 11.16
N LEU A 331 23.71 21.87 9.86
CA LEU A 331 24.75 22.30 8.91
C LEU A 331 25.25 23.69 9.24
#